data_5a42c6472b48b5f01506855aa7d42fc6
#
_entry.id   5a42c6472b48b5f01506855aa7d42fc6
#
_cell.length_a   1.000
_cell.length_b   1.000
_cell.length_c   1.000
_cell.angle_alpha   90.00
_cell.angle_beta   90.00
_cell.angle_gamma   90.00
#
_symmetry.space_group_name_H-M   'P 1'
#
loop_
_entity.id
_entity.type
_entity.pdbx_description
1 polymer ?
#
loop_
_entity_poly.entity_id
_entity_poly.type
_entity_poly.pdbx_seq_one_letter_code
_entity_poly.pdbx_strand_id
1 'polypeptide(L)'
;MRWLIAPPLRRFVALAALASLLLNLALLMPSLYTLQVFDRVFASRSIETLAMLSALTLLALAFGYCMDVVRARALAAAGHTLMERLSPPALEQALLRAAGAGTRNGVDRVRDVAQLNQFLHGNGVRALFDAPWLPIYLGVIALMHPWLGITAALGAAALATIAVAAERLTRERTDALTQRARAVGRHAEALVRHAEAFVGLGMVGNALAAWRRQHAHWLDQQGHLGSTSARLSALARMARQGVQMAVLGVGALLVVGADASPGIMVAATILLGRALQPVEQLIAGWKQLLDARGAWRRLCEPGSAPRSSASLRLPAPIGRLAVERVVFGHDPQRPALLKGVSFTLAAGESLGLIGASGSGKTTLARLLLGLRTPRSGSVRLDDADIAQWNRHELGPHLGYLPQEVAFFDATVAQNIARLGAVDDAAVIRAAQLAQAHEVILRLPQGYDTMLGDAGIALSGGQRQRIALARALHGAPKLVVLDEPDAHLDAEGEAALKAALRMLKGNGATVIVVGHRAGLMAQLDTIAVLKDGTLQAIGPA
;
A
#
# COMPACT_ATOMS: atom_id res chain seq x y z
N MET A 1 -1.04 -18.43 4.99
CA MET A 1 -0.87 -17.35 6.02
C MET A 1 0.54 -17.32 6.62
N ARG A 2 1.55 -17.58 5.81
CA ARG A 2 2.97 -17.60 6.28
C ARG A 2 3.45 -16.26 6.88
N TRP A 3 2.80 -15.15 6.54
CA TRP A 3 3.16 -13.82 7.05
C TRP A 3 2.86 -13.63 8.55
N LEU A 4 1.87 -14.32 9.12
CA LEU A 4 1.59 -14.29 10.55
C LEU A 4 2.72 -14.93 11.38
N ILE A 5 3.52 -15.80 10.75
CA ILE A 5 4.62 -16.53 11.40
C ILE A 5 5.97 -15.80 11.14
N ALA A 6 5.96 -14.65 10.46
CA ALA A 6 7.18 -13.87 10.24
C ALA A 6 7.85 -13.48 11.58
N PRO A 7 9.19 -13.45 11.66
CA PRO A 7 9.92 -13.25 12.93
C PRO A 7 9.41 -12.10 13.80
N PRO A 8 9.06 -10.91 13.24
CA PRO A 8 8.59 -9.81 14.07
C PRO A 8 7.21 -10.01 14.69
N LEU A 9 6.34 -10.81 14.06
CA LEU A 9 4.96 -11.04 14.51
C LEU A 9 4.83 -12.30 15.37
N ARG A 10 5.80 -13.21 15.30
CA ARG A 10 5.73 -14.54 15.93
C ARG A 10 5.43 -14.47 17.42
N ARG A 11 6.01 -13.52 18.15
CA ARG A 11 5.81 -13.36 19.60
C ARG A 11 4.35 -12.98 19.91
N PHE A 12 3.80 -12.03 19.20
CA PHE A 12 2.41 -11.57 19.37
C PHE A 12 1.41 -12.64 18.97
N VAL A 13 1.67 -13.34 17.87
CA VAL A 13 0.84 -14.45 17.39
C VAL A 13 0.88 -15.62 18.38
N ALA A 14 2.06 -15.96 18.94
CA ALA A 14 2.19 -16.99 19.97
C ALA A 14 1.43 -16.61 21.25
N LEU A 15 1.55 -15.34 21.67
CA LEU A 15 0.81 -14.84 22.85
C LEU A 15 -0.71 -14.88 22.62
N ALA A 16 -1.17 -14.47 21.41
CA ALA A 16 -2.58 -14.53 21.05
C ALA A 16 -3.09 -15.99 21.00
N ALA A 17 -2.28 -16.93 20.49
CA ALA A 17 -2.61 -18.35 20.48
C ALA A 17 -2.70 -18.93 21.90
N LEU A 18 -1.76 -18.60 22.77
CA LEU A 18 -1.78 -19.01 24.17
C LEU A 18 -3.00 -18.43 24.92
N ALA A 19 -3.27 -17.14 24.71
CA ALA A 19 -4.44 -16.50 25.29
C ALA A 19 -5.75 -17.13 24.77
N SER A 20 -5.83 -17.49 23.49
CA SER A 20 -6.96 -18.21 22.92
C SER A 20 -7.09 -19.62 23.50
N LEU A 21 -5.98 -20.33 23.74
CA LEU A 21 -5.97 -21.62 24.44
C LEU A 21 -6.61 -21.50 25.82
N LEU A 22 -6.12 -20.58 26.63
CA LEU A 22 -6.60 -20.39 28.01
C LEU A 22 -8.05 -19.90 28.06
N LEU A 23 -8.41 -18.99 27.11
CA LEU A 23 -9.79 -18.52 26.98
C LEU A 23 -10.76 -19.67 26.64
N ASN A 24 -10.44 -20.51 25.66
CA ASN A 24 -11.30 -21.61 25.26
C ASN A 24 -11.41 -22.67 26.34
N LEU A 25 -10.37 -22.90 27.16
CA LEU A 25 -10.46 -23.74 28.35
C LEU A 25 -11.40 -23.12 29.40
N ALA A 26 -11.29 -21.82 29.68
CA ALA A 26 -12.19 -21.13 30.60
C ALA A 26 -13.66 -21.17 30.12
N LEU A 27 -13.89 -21.15 28.83
CA LEU A 27 -15.23 -21.21 28.22
C LEU A 27 -15.89 -22.61 28.29
N LEU A 28 -15.18 -23.67 28.75
CA LEU A 28 -15.79 -24.96 29.11
C LEU A 28 -16.53 -24.89 30.46
N MET A 29 -16.13 -23.98 31.34
CA MET A 29 -16.70 -23.89 32.71
C MET A 29 -18.22 -23.66 32.76
N PRO A 30 -18.83 -22.77 31.92
CA PRO A 30 -20.29 -22.61 31.91
C PRO A 30 -21.06 -23.89 31.59
N SER A 31 -20.52 -24.73 30.71
CA SER A 31 -21.13 -26.02 30.38
C SER A 31 -21.00 -27.04 31.50
N LEU A 32 -19.85 -27.10 32.14
CA LEU A 32 -19.60 -27.95 33.32
C LEU A 32 -20.43 -27.47 34.53
N TYR A 33 -20.56 -26.15 34.71
CA TYR A 33 -21.45 -25.58 35.73
C TYR A 33 -22.89 -26.04 35.51
N THR A 34 -23.41 -25.92 34.28
CA THR A 34 -24.78 -26.33 33.98
C THR A 34 -24.96 -27.83 34.21
N LEU A 35 -24.00 -28.66 33.80
CA LEU A 35 -24.01 -30.11 34.09
C LEU A 35 -24.14 -30.38 35.58
N GLN A 36 -23.29 -29.75 36.40
CA GLN A 36 -23.28 -29.99 37.85
C GLN A 36 -24.53 -29.43 38.55
N VAL A 37 -25.07 -28.31 38.06
CA VAL A 37 -26.31 -27.74 38.61
C VAL A 37 -27.47 -28.72 38.39
N PHE A 38 -27.63 -29.26 37.19
CA PHE A 38 -28.74 -30.17 36.89
C PHE A 38 -28.58 -31.54 37.58
N ASP A 39 -27.39 -32.09 37.56
CA ASP A 39 -27.19 -33.46 38.01
C ASP A 39 -26.92 -33.54 39.51
N ARG A 40 -26.30 -32.52 40.13
CA ARG A 40 -25.90 -32.57 41.55
C ARG A 40 -26.67 -31.62 42.44
N VAL A 41 -26.79 -30.32 42.04
CA VAL A 41 -27.43 -29.32 42.92
C VAL A 41 -28.94 -29.57 43.03
N PHE A 42 -29.63 -29.86 41.91
CA PHE A 42 -31.05 -30.15 41.95
C PHE A 42 -31.39 -31.45 42.71
N ALA A 43 -30.52 -32.46 42.61
CA ALA A 43 -30.69 -33.71 43.35
C ALA A 43 -30.45 -33.54 44.86
N SER A 44 -29.36 -32.81 45.24
CA SER A 44 -28.99 -32.60 46.64
C SER A 44 -29.70 -31.44 47.34
N ARG A 45 -30.35 -30.50 46.57
CA ARG A 45 -30.94 -29.24 47.04
C ARG A 45 -30.00 -28.37 47.89
N SER A 46 -28.65 -28.49 47.65
CA SER A 46 -27.62 -27.78 48.43
C SER A 46 -27.36 -26.39 47.84
N ILE A 47 -27.73 -25.35 48.59
CA ILE A 47 -27.45 -23.95 48.24
C ILE A 47 -25.96 -23.66 48.35
N GLU A 48 -25.25 -24.28 49.26
CA GLU A 48 -23.79 -24.12 49.43
C GLU A 48 -23.02 -24.60 48.19
N THR A 49 -23.40 -25.78 47.66
CA THR A 49 -22.81 -26.31 46.42
C THR A 49 -23.08 -25.39 45.25
N LEU A 50 -24.30 -24.85 45.15
CA LEU A 50 -24.64 -23.87 44.10
C LEU A 50 -23.78 -22.60 44.20
N ALA A 51 -23.61 -22.06 45.42
CA ALA A 51 -22.81 -20.85 45.64
C ALA A 51 -21.32 -21.09 45.27
N MET A 52 -20.75 -22.22 45.66
CA MET A 52 -19.36 -22.57 45.30
C MET A 52 -19.17 -22.73 43.80
N LEU A 53 -20.07 -23.45 43.10
CA LEU A 53 -20.00 -23.64 41.64
C LEU A 53 -20.18 -22.32 40.90
N SER A 54 -21.09 -21.46 41.39
CA SER A 54 -21.30 -20.14 40.80
C SER A 54 -20.08 -19.24 40.95
N ALA A 55 -19.47 -19.23 42.17
CA ALA A 55 -18.25 -18.47 42.43
C ALA A 55 -17.08 -18.94 41.54
N LEU A 56 -16.88 -20.26 41.40
CA LEU A 56 -15.85 -20.82 40.50
C LEU A 56 -16.08 -20.46 39.06
N THR A 57 -17.34 -20.51 38.58
CA THR A 57 -17.68 -20.17 37.21
C THR A 57 -17.48 -18.67 36.93
N LEU A 58 -17.86 -17.79 37.88
CA LEU A 58 -17.60 -16.36 37.77
C LEU A 58 -16.08 -16.06 37.73
N LEU A 59 -15.28 -16.75 38.56
CA LEU A 59 -13.82 -16.62 38.52
C LEU A 59 -13.27 -17.05 37.16
N ALA A 60 -13.75 -18.18 36.60
CA ALA A 60 -13.33 -18.67 35.30
C ALA A 60 -13.72 -17.69 34.16
N LEU A 61 -14.92 -17.08 34.23
CA LEU A 61 -15.36 -16.07 33.29
C LEU A 61 -14.53 -14.78 33.38
N ALA A 62 -14.19 -14.34 34.62
CA ALA A 62 -13.31 -13.19 34.83
C ALA A 62 -11.90 -13.46 34.26
N PHE A 63 -11.36 -14.67 34.50
CA PHE A 63 -10.11 -15.10 33.88
C PHE A 63 -10.20 -15.13 32.36
N GLY A 64 -11.29 -15.68 31.80
CA GLY A 64 -11.57 -15.68 30.36
C GLY A 64 -11.61 -14.28 29.77
N TYR A 65 -12.26 -13.33 30.45
CA TYR A 65 -12.25 -11.93 30.06
C TYR A 65 -10.83 -11.35 30.01
N CYS A 66 -10.01 -11.60 31.04
CA CYS A 66 -8.61 -11.16 31.04
C CYS A 66 -7.84 -11.73 29.83
N MET A 67 -8.04 -13.01 29.52
CA MET A 67 -7.39 -13.67 28.38
C MET A 67 -7.86 -13.11 27.03
N ASP A 68 -9.13 -12.78 26.89
CA ASP A 68 -9.64 -12.12 25.67
C ASP A 68 -9.04 -10.72 25.48
N VAL A 69 -8.89 -9.95 26.55
CA VAL A 69 -8.20 -8.64 26.53
C VAL A 69 -6.73 -8.79 26.15
N VAL A 70 -6.02 -9.77 26.73
CA VAL A 70 -4.61 -10.07 26.38
C VAL A 70 -4.50 -10.44 24.90
N ARG A 71 -5.40 -11.31 24.40
CA ARG A 71 -5.47 -11.70 23.00
C ARG A 71 -5.69 -10.49 22.09
N ALA A 72 -6.66 -9.64 22.43
CA ALA A 72 -6.97 -8.45 21.66
C ALA A 72 -5.78 -7.47 21.61
N ARG A 73 -5.11 -7.23 22.75
CA ARG A 73 -3.90 -6.39 22.82
C ARG A 73 -2.74 -6.97 22.03
N ALA A 74 -2.52 -8.29 22.09
CA ALA A 74 -1.47 -8.96 21.33
C ALA A 74 -1.69 -8.81 19.82
N LEU A 75 -2.92 -8.99 19.33
CA LEU A 75 -3.27 -8.81 17.92
C LEU A 75 -3.16 -7.34 17.49
N ALA A 76 -3.54 -6.39 18.35
CA ALA A 76 -3.36 -4.96 18.09
C ALA A 76 -1.88 -4.59 17.99
N ALA A 77 -1.03 -5.08 18.91
CA ALA A 77 0.41 -4.87 18.86
C ALA A 77 1.05 -5.50 17.61
N ALA A 78 0.57 -6.69 17.19
CA ALA A 78 0.98 -7.30 15.93
C ALA A 78 0.63 -6.41 14.72
N GLY A 79 -0.57 -5.83 14.71
CA GLY A 79 -1.02 -4.90 13.67
C GLY A 79 -0.17 -3.63 13.61
N HIS A 80 0.12 -3.03 14.77
CA HIS A 80 0.99 -1.86 14.86
C HIS A 80 2.40 -2.16 14.32
N THR A 81 3.02 -3.24 14.79
CA THR A 81 4.35 -3.67 14.32
C THR A 81 4.37 -3.96 12.81
N LEU A 82 3.28 -4.52 12.28
CA LEU A 82 3.12 -4.77 10.85
C LEU A 82 3.09 -3.44 10.08
N MET A 83 2.28 -2.48 10.52
CA MET A 83 2.17 -1.15 9.92
C MET A 83 3.52 -0.42 9.93
N GLU A 84 4.17 -0.38 11.09
CA GLU A 84 5.46 0.29 11.26
C GLU A 84 6.54 -0.27 10.33
N ARG A 85 6.58 -1.59 10.15
CA ARG A 85 7.61 -2.24 9.34
C ARG A 85 7.30 -2.30 7.84
N LEU A 86 6.03 -2.40 7.46
CA LEU A 86 5.65 -2.58 6.05
C LEU A 86 5.26 -1.27 5.36
N SER A 87 4.79 -0.24 6.09
CA SER A 87 4.35 1.00 5.45
C SER A 87 5.49 1.77 4.78
N PRO A 88 6.68 1.97 5.43
CA PRO A 88 7.77 2.68 4.78
C PRO A 88 8.26 1.98 3.49
N PRO A 89 8.62 0.68 3.47
CA PRO A 89 9.05 0.03 2.24
C PRO A 89 7.94 -0.10 1.19
N ALA A 90 6.66 -0.17 1.61
CA ALA A 90 5.54 -0.15 0.68
C ALA A 90 5.42 1.20 -0.02
N LEU A 91 5.60 2.31 0.71
CA LEU A 91 5.60 3.66 0.15
C LEU A 91 6.82 3.89 -0.75
N GLU A 92 8.02 3.49 -0.32
CA GLU A 92 9.23 3.58 -1.13
C GLU A 92 9.07 2.86 -2.48
N GLN A 93 8.60 1.60 -2.45
CA GLN A 93 8.32 0.85 -3.67
C GLN A 93 7.22 1.50 -4.53
N ALA A 94 6.24 2.13 -3.90
CA ALA A 94 5.19 2.87 -4.58
C ALA A 94 5.76 4.07 -5.34
N LEU A 95 6.65 4.85 -4.71
CA LEU A 95 7.34 5.99 -5.30
C LEU A 95 8.24 5.56 -6.48
N LEU A 96 9.07 4.53 -6.29
CA LEU A 96 9.95 4.01 -7.33
C LEU A 96 9.18 3.50 -8.56
N ARG A 97 8.05 2.82 -8.34
CA ARG A 97 7.19 2.35 -9.44
C ARG A 97 6.49 3.51 -10.17
N ALA A 98 5.98 4.48 -9.43
CA ALA A 98 5.34 5.66 -10.02
C ALA A 98 6.33 6.43 -10.91
N ALA A 99 7.57 6.60 -10.45
CA ALA A 99 8.64 7.23 -11.21
C ALA A 99 9.02 6.42 -12.47
N GLY A 100 9.17 5.08 -12.33
CA GLY A 100 9.62 4.20 -13.43
C GLY A 100 8.55 3.91 -14.48
N ALA A 101 7.35 3.54 -14.09
CA ALA A 101 6.29 3.10 -15.01
C ALA A 101 5.33 4.22 -15.43
N GLY A 102 5.40 5.39 -14.80
CA GLY A 102 4.40 6.45 -14.99
C GLY A 102 3.00 6.03 -14.50
N THR A 103 2.89 4.89 -13.82
CA THR A 103 1.62 4.38 -13.31
C THR A 103 1.34 5.00 -11.94
N ARG A 104 0.21 5.67 -11.83
CA ARG A 104 -0.27 6.33 -10.59
C ARG A 104 -0.79 5.35 -9.51
N ASN A 105 -0.49 4.06 -9.60
CA ASN A 105 -1.01 3.00 -8.71
C ASN A 105 -0.20 2.83 -7.40
N GLY A 106 0.66 3.77 -7.06
CA GLY A 106 1.56 3.67 -5.91
C GLY A 106 0.83 3.57 -4.56
N VAL A 107 -0.20 4.36 -4.35
CA VAL A 107 -0.95 4.45 -3.08
C VAL A 107 -1.66 3.12 -2.73
N ASP A 108 -1.97 2.28 -3.71
CA ASP A 108 -2.63 0.98 -3.48
C ASP A 108 -1.83 0.06 -2.55
N ARG A 109 -0.49 0.12 -2.54
CA ARG A 109 0.34 -0.70 -1.65
C ARG A 109 0.25 -0.29 -0.18
N VAL A 110 0.18 1.00 0.09
CA VAL A 110 0.00 1.50 1.46
C VAL A 110 -1.40 1.11 1.98
N ARG A 111 -2.41 1.18 1.11
CA ARG A 111 -3.77 0.69 1.42
C ARG A 111 -3.79 -0.83 1.68
N ASP A 112 -2.98 -1.62 0.97
CA ASP A 112 -2.85 -3.06 1.21
C ASP A 112 -2.29 -3.36 2.61
N VAL A 113 -1.33 -2.57 3.12
CA VAL A 113 -0.83 -2.70 4.49
C VAL A 113 -1.94 -2.38 5.50
N ALA A 114 -2.72 -1.30 5.26
CA ALA A 114 -3.86 -0.95 6.10
C ALA A 114 -4.94 -2.05 6.13
N GLN A 115 -5.21 -2.72 4.99
CA GLN A 115 -6.13 -3.87 4.94
C GLN A 115 -5.65 -5.05 5.79
N LEU A 116 -4.34 -5.34 5.80
CA LEU A 116 -3.78 -6.37 6.68
C LEU A 116 -3.95 -6.02 8.16
N ASN A 117 -3.72 -4.76 8.51
CA ASN A 117 -3.93 -4.27 9.88
C ASN A 117 -5.40 -4.40 10.31
N GLN A 118 -6.33 -3.99 9.44
CA GLN A 118 -7.76 -4.11 9.70
C GLN A 118 -8.18 -5.57 9.91
N PHE A 119 -7.61 -6.52 9.17
CA PHE A 119 -7.86 -7.95 9.36
C PHE A 119 -7.39 -8.44 10.74
N LEU A 120 -6.21 -7.99 11.22
CA LEU A 120 -5.69 -8.35 12.55
C LEU A 120 -6.58 -7.86 13.71
N HIS A 121 -7.30 -6.74 13.52
CA HIS A 121 -8.27 -6.23 14.49
C HIS A 121 -9.67 -6.83 14.33
N GLY A 122 -9.92 -7.56 13.23
CA GLY A 122 -11.23 -8.10 12.87
C GLY A 122 -11.57 -9.39 13.60
N ASN A 123 -12.87 -9.75 13.56
CA ASN A 123 -13.35 -11.01 14.12
C ASN A 123 -12.86 -12.24 13.34
N GLY A 124 -12.49 -12.07 12.06
CA GLY A 124 -11.99 -13.15 11.21
C GLY A 124 -10.68 -13.77 11.72
N VAL A 125 -9.75 -12.95 12.24
CA VAL A 125 -8.50 -13.47 12.82
C VAL A 125 -8.75 -14.21 14.14
N ARG A 126 -9.68 -13.70 14.97
CA ARG A 126 -10.05 -14.38 16.23
C ARG A 126 -10.63 -15.76 15.94
N ALA A 127 -11.55 -15.84 14.98
CA ALA A 127 -12.14 -17.10 14.55
C ALA A 127 -11.09 -18.11 14.04
N LEU A 128 -9.99 -17.66 13.43
CA LEU A 128 -8.88 -18.55 13.03
C LEU A 128 -8.14 -19.17 14.21
N PHE A 129 -8.02 -18.46 15.35
CA PHE A 129 -7.43 -19.00 16.57
C PHE A 129 -8.40 -19.92 17.32
N ASP A 130 -9.70 -19.69 17.20
CA ASP A 130 -10.72 -20.47 17.89
C ASP A 130 -11.18 -21.69 17.07
N ALA A 131 -11.04 -21.69 15.74
CA ALA A 131 -11.42 -22.82 14.86
C ALA A 131 -10.74 -24.16 15.21
N PRO A 132 -9.43 -24.23 15.63
CA PRO A 132 -8.80 -25.47 16.05
C PRO A 132 -9.44 -26.13 17.28
N TRP A 133 -10.26 -25.40 18.03
CA TRP A 133 -10.97 -25.91 19.21
C TRP A 133 -12.24 -26.68 18.86
N LEU A 134 -12.77 -26.54 17.63
CA LEU A 134 -13.95 -27.28 17.19
C LEU A 134 -13.84 -28.80 17.43
N PRO A 135 -12.80 -29.51 16.99
CA PRO A 135 -12.69 -30.94 17.24
C PRO A 135 -12.56 -31.29 18.74
N ILE A 136 -11.96 -30.41 19.54
CA ILE A 136 -11.83 -30.61 21.01
C ILE A 136 -13.22 -30.54 21.63
N TYR A 137 -14.01 -29.52 21.33
CA TYR A 137 -15.39 -29.40 21.82
C TYR A 137 -16.27 -30.58 21.40
N LEU A 138 -16.17 -31.00 20.11
CA LEU A 138 -16.89 -32.20 19.63
C LEU A 138 -16.44 -33.47 20.35
N GLY A 139 -15.14 -33.59 20.64
CA GLY A 139 -14.59 -34.70 21.42
C GLY A 139 -15.17 -34.72 22.87
N VAL A 140 -15.26 -33.57 23.54
CA VAL A 140 -15.86 -33.45 24.85
C VAL A 140 -17.34 -33.86 24.82
N ILE A 141 -18.12 -33.42 23.81
CA ILE A 141 -19.52 -33.83 23.65
C ILE A 141 -19.62 -35.35 23.42
N ALA A 142 -18.74 -35.94 22.62
CA ALA A 142 -18.71 -37.37 22.35
C ALA A 142 -18.35 -38.20 23.59
N LEU A 143 -17.46 -37.67 24.45
CA LEU A 143 -17.14 -38.29 25.77
C LEU A 143 -18.32 -38.23 26.73
N MET A 144 -19.18 -37.21 26.65
CA MET A 144 -20.41 -37.13 27.45
C MET A 144 -21.43 -38.17 27.02
N HIS A 145 -21.67 -38.28 25.68
CA HIS A 145 -22.49 -39.34 25.10
C HIS A 145 -22.20 -39.52 23.61
N PRO A 146 -21.97 -40.75 23.06
CA PRO A 146 -21.61 -40.98 21.67
C PRO A 146 -22.61 -40.46 20.66
N TRP A 147 -23.91 -40.66 20.88
CA TRP A 147 -24.96 -40.18 19.97
C TRP A 147 -25.03 -38.63 19.87
N LEU A 148 -24.77 -37.93 20.98
CA LEU A 148 -24.67 -36.47 20.98
C LEU A 148 -23.44 -36.02 20.19
N GLY A 149 -22.30 -36.71 20.33
CA GLY A 149 -21.09 -36.46 19.55
C GLY A 149 -21.30 -36.66 18.05
N ILE A 150 -21.95 -37.75 17.64
CA ILE A 150 -22.28 -38.00 16.22
C ILE A 150 -23.17 -36.92 15.66
N THR A 151 -24.27 -36.56 16.36
CA THR A 151 -25.21 -35.52 15.92
C THR A 151 -24.49 -34.16 15.81
N ALA A 152 -23.65 -33.81 16.77
CA ALA A 152 -22.84 -32.59 16.76
C ALA A 152 -21.85 -32.58 15.60
N ALA A 153 -21.18 -33.70 15.34
CA ALA A 153 -20.22 -33.82 14.23
C ALA A 153 -20.89 -33.70 12.85
N LEU A 154 -22.05 -34.34 12.66
CA LEU A 154 -22.85 -34.18 11.43
C LEU A 154 -23.29 -32.73 11.22
N GLY A 155 -23.72 -32.07 12.29
CA GLY A 155 -24.06 -30.65 12.26
C GLY A 155 -22.87 -29.74 11.92
N ALA A 156 -21.71 -30.00 12.51
CA ALA A 156 -20.48 -29.29 12.19
C ALA A 156 -20.05 -29.50 10.73
N ALA A 157 -20.16 -30.73 10.21
CA ALA A 157 -19.91 -31.05 8.80
C ALA A 157 -20.86 -30.31 7.86
N ALA A 158 -22.16 -30.24 8.20
CA ALA A 158 -23.15 -29.47 7.42
C ALA A 158 -22.79 -27.97 7.38
N LEU A 159 -22.40 -27.37 8.51
CA LEU A 159 -21.94 -25.98 8.54
C LEU A 159 -20.64 -25.77 7.77
N ALA A 160 -19.70 -26.71 7.83
CA ALA A 160 -18.46 -26.65 7.05
C ALA A 160 -18.75 -26.69 5.54
N THR A 161 -19.72 -27.51 5.08
CA THR A 161 -20.13 -27.51 3.67
C THR A 161 -20.72 -26.16 3.24
N ILE A 162 -21.55 -25.51 4.09
CA ILE A 162 -22.06 -24.17 3.85
C ILE A 162 -20.91 -23.17 3.75
N ALA A 163 -19.91 -23.26 4.63
CA ALA A 163 -18.73 -22.39 4.60
C ALA A 163 -17.94 -22.51 3.30
N VAL A 164 -17.67 -23.75 2.87
CA VAL A 164 -16.96 -24.03 1.60
C VAL A 164 -17.76 -23.56 0.39
N ALA A 165 -19.09 -23.76 0.41
CA ALA A 165 -19.97 -23.27 -0.65
C ALA A 165 -19.95 -21.73 -0.71
N ALA A 166 -19.99 -21.06 0.45
CA ALA A 166 -19.90 -19.62 0.54
C ALA A 166 -18.55 -19.11 -0.05
N GLU A 167 -17.44 -19.76 0.28
CA GLU A 167 -16.14 -19.43 -0.31
C GLU A 167 -16.16 -19.51 -1.83
N ARG A 168 -16.55 -20.66 -2.37
CA ARG A 168 -16.55 -20.91 -3.82
C ARG A 168 -17.42 -19.93 -4.58
N LEU A 169 -18.62 -19.62 -4.04
CA LEU A 169 -19.58 -18.72 -4.69
C LEU A 169 -19.17 -17.24 -4.64
N THR A 170 -18.41 -16.83 -3.62
CA THR A 170 -18.12 -15.40 -3.40
C THR A 170 -16.71 -15.01 -3.82
N ARG A 171 -15.73 -15.92 -3.87
CA ARG A 171 -14.31 -15.64 -4.08
C ARG A 171 -14.02 -14.84 -5.34
N GLU A 172 -14.36 -15.37 -6.52
CA GLU A 172 -14.06 -14.72 -7.80
C GLU A 172 -14.78 -13.38 -7.94
N ARG A 173 -16.03 -13.33 -7.47
CA ARG A 173 -16.85 -12.11 -7.50
C ARG A 173 -16.28 -11.02 -6.59
N THR A 174 -15.73 -11.39 -5.43
CA THR A 174 -15.10 -10.46 -4.48
C THR A 174 -13.83 -9.86 -5.08
N ASP A 175 -12.97 -10.68 -5.72
CA ASP A 175 -11.75 -10.20 -6.36
C ASP A 175 -12.07 -9.22 -7.50
N ALA A 176 -13.02 -9.55 -8.36
CA ALA A 176 -13.47 -8.69 -9.46
C ALA A 176 -14.08 -7.36 -8.93
N LEU A 177 -14.91 -7.44 -7.89
CA LEU A 177 -15.53 -6.27 -7.28
C LEU A 177 -14.51 -5.33 -6.65
N THR A 178 -13.50 -5.87 -5.98
CA THR A 178 -12.41 -5.08 -5.38
C THR A 178 -11.60 -4.33 -6.44
N GLN A 179 -11.30 -4.97 -7.58
CA GLN A 179 -10.63 -4.31 -8.70
C GLN A 179 -11.46 -3.18 -9.30
N ARG A 180 -12.78 -3.39 -9.46
CA ARG A 180 -13.70 -2.36 -9.96
C ARG A 180 -13.85 -1.20 -8.99
N ALA A 181 -13.96 -1.46 -7.68
CA ALA A 181 -14.00 -0.41 -6.65
C ALA A 181 -12.78 0.52 -6.75
N ARG A 182 -11.58 -0.07 -6.94
CA ARG A 182 -10.34 0.69 -7.15
C ARG A 182 -10.37 1.51 -8.44
N ALA A 183 -10.93 0.96 -9.51
CA ALA A 183 -11.05 1.68 -10.79
C ALA A 183 -12.00 2.88 -10.67
N VAL A 184 -13.16 2.72 -10.02
CA VAL A 184 -14.13 3.80 -9.75
C VAL A 184 -13.51 4.88 -8.86
N GLY A 185 -12.76 4.48 -7.81
CA GLY A 185 -12.05 5.41 -6.93
C GLY A 185 -11.00 6.23 -7.68
N ARG A 186 -10.15 5.59 -8.50
CA ARG A 186 -9.16 6.29 -9.33
C ARG A 186 -9.80 7.25 -10.33
N HIS A 187 -10.95 6.88 -10.90
CA HIS A 187 -11.69 7.78 -11.79
C HIS A 187 -12.15 9.04 -11.03
N ALA A 188 -12.72 8.88 -9.84
CA ALA A 188 -13.12 10.01 -8.99
C ALA A 188 -11.92 10.90 -8.62
N GLU A 189 -10.78 10.32 -8.20
CA GLU A 189 -9.56 11.06 -7.92
C GLU A 189 -9.04 11.85 -9.14
N ALA A 190 -9.17 11.27 -10.35
CA ALA A 190 -8.79 11.94 -11.59
C ALA A 190 -9.72 13.13 -11.91
N LEU A 191 -11.04 12.98 -11.68
CA LEU A 191 -12.00 14.08 -11.87
C LEU A 191 -11.71 15.25 -10.92
N VAL A 192 -11.46 14.96 -9.63
CA VAL A 192 -11.14 15.98 -8.62
C VAL A 192 -9.83 16.70 -8.97
N ARG A 193 -8.82 15.98 -9.43
CA ARG A 193 -7.53 16.56 -9.82
C ARG A 193 -7.63 17.58 -10.95
N HIS A 194 -8.57 17.40 -11.85
CA HIS A 194 -8.80 18.28 -12.99
C HIS A 194 -10.07 19.14 -12.80
N ALA A 195 -10.48 19.37 -11.52
CA ALA A 195 -11.73 20.05 -11.19
C ALA A 195 -11.86 21.44 -11.85
N GLU A 196 -10.76 22.22 -11.87
CA GLU A 196 -10.75 23.55 -12.48
C GLU A 196 -11.21 23.52 -13.95
N ALA A 197 -10.69 22.57 -14.73
CA ALA A 197 -11.09 22.43 -16.14
C ALA A 197 -12.56 22.01 -16.28
N PHE A 198 -13.01 21.05 -15.43
CA PHE A 198 -14.41 20.61 -15.47
C PHE A 198 -15.40 21.70 -15.09
N VAL A 199 -15.05 22.51 -14.07
CA VAL A 199 -15.90 23.62 -13.61
C VAL A 199 -15.84 24.77 -14.63
N GLY A 200 -14.65 25.17 -15.07
CA GLY A 200 -14.45 26.28 -16.02
C GLY A 200 -15.11 26.04 -17.39
N LEU A 201 -15.17 24.79 -17.85
CA LEU A 201 -15.82 24.41 -19.11
C LEU A 201 -17.29 23.98 -18.95
N GLY A 202 -17.87 24.05 -17.73
CA GLY A 202 -19.24 23.60 -17.47
C GLY A 202 -19.46 22.08 -17.64
N MET A 203 -18.40 21.26 -17.58
CA MET A 203 -18.44 19.83 -17.88
C MET A 203 -18.81 18.95 -16.66
N VAL A 204 -19.10 19.53 -15.49
CA VAL A 204 -19.36 18.80 -14.26
C VAL A 204 -20.50 17.79 -14.42
N GLY A 205 -21.59 18.18 -15.11
CA GLY A 205 -22.74 17.30 -15.37
C GLY A 205 -22.34 16.06 -16.19
N ASN A 206 -21.57 16.25 -17.25
CA ASN A 206 -21.09 15.18 -18.13
C ASN A 206 -20.12 14.24 -17.41
N ALA A 207 -19.17 14.80 -16.63
CA ALA A 207 -18.22 14.06 -15.83
C ALA A 207 -18.91 13.18 -14.78
N LEU A 208 -19.89 13.75 -14.07
CA LEU A 208 -20.72 13.02 -13.11
C LEU A 208 -21.57 11.93 -13.80
N ALA A 209 -22.13 12.19 -14.96
CA ALA A 209 -22.89 11.18 -15.70
C ALA A 209 -22.00 10.01 -16.13
N ALA A 210 -20.77 10.26 -16.57
CA ALA A 210 -19.80 9.21 -16.91
C ALA A 210 -19.41 8.38 -15.67
N TRP A 211 -19.10 9.05 -14.55
CA TRP A 211 -18.76 8.38 -13.29
C TRP A 211 -19.92 7.58 -12.73
N ARG A 212 -21.16 8.14 -12.74
CA ARG A 212 -22.38 7.47 -12.26
C ARG A 212 -22.63 6.15 -12.97
N ARG A 213 -22.39 6.05 -14.27
CA ARG A 213 -22.56 4.78 -15.01
C ARG A 213 -21.64 3.68 -14.48
N GLN A 214 -20.37 4.00 -14.25
CA GLN A 214 -19.40 3.04 -13.71
C GLN A 214 -19.70 2.69 -12.24
N HIS A 215 -20.09 3.71 -11.45
CA HIS A 215 -20.43 3.56 -10.05
C HIS A 215 -21.73 2.76 -9.85
N ALA A 216 -22.77 3.00 -10.66
CA ALA A 216 -24.01 2.25 -10.62
C ALA A 216 -23.78 0.76 -10.91
N HIS A 217 -22.95 0.43 -11.92
CA HIS A 217 -22.63 -0.95 -12.22
C HIS A 217 -21.84 -1.64 -11.09
N TRP A 218 -20.93 -0.90 -10.44
CA TRP A 218 -20.24 -1.41 -9.24
C TRP A 218 -21.21 -1.60 -8.07
N LEU A 219 -22.13 -0.66 -7.80
CA LEU A 219 -23.13 -0.76 -6.73
C LEU A 219 -24.08 -1.95 -6.95
N ASP A 220 -24.54 -2.17 -8.17
CA ASP A 220 -25.39 -3.31 -8.51
C ASP A 220 -24.68 -4.64 -8.18
N GLN A 221 -23.45 -4.79 -8.63
CA GLN A 221 -22.67 -5.99 -8.33
C GLN A 221 -22.36 -6.15 -6.83
N GLN A 222 -22.10 -5.04 -6.13
CA GLN A 222 -21.91 -5.05 -4.67
C GLN A 222 -23.21 -5.48 -3.98
N GLY A 223 -24.37 -5.00 -4.44
CA GLY A 223 -25.68 -5.41 -3.93
C GLY A 223 -25.92 -6.91 -4.12
N HIS A 224 -25.64 -7.44 -5.30
CA HIS A 224 -25.77 -8.87 -5.59
C HIS A 224 -24.84 -9.74 -4.73
N LEU A 225 -23.57 -9.33 -4.58
CA LEU A 225 -22.62 -10.05 -3.71
C LEU A 225 -23.04 -9.94 -2.24
N GLY A 226 -23.46 -8.75 -1.80
CA GLY A 226 -23.95 -8.51 -0.45
C GLY A 226 -25.16 -9.35 -0.11
N SER A 227 -26.16 -9.42 -1.00
CA SER A 227 -27.35 -10.24 -0.81
C SER A 227 -27.04 -11.74 -0.77
N THR A 228 -26.13 -12.21 -1.63
CA THR A 228 -25.66 -13.61 -1.61
C THR A 228 -24.95 -13.94 -0.30
N SER A 229 -24.04 -13.10 0.14
CA SER A 229 -23.34 -13.26 1.42
C SER A 229 -24.29 -13.22 2.62
N ALA A 230 -25.27 -12.31 2.61
CA ALA A 230 -26.30 -12.23 3.65
C ALA A 230 -27.18 -13.49 3.72
N ARG A 231 -27.58 -14.03 2.56
CA ARG A 231 -28.35 -15.30 2.49
C ARG A 231 -27.55 -16.48 3.04
N LEU A 232 -26.27 -16.61 2.66
CA LEU A 232 -25.40 -17.67 3.15
C LEU A 232 -25.16 -17.56 4.65
N SER A 233 -24.95 -16.35 5.16
CA SER A 233 -24.79 -16.10 6.60
C SER A 233 -26.10 -16.39 7.37
N ALA A 234 -27.26 -16.05 6.82
CA ALA A 234 -28.55 -16.39 7.41
C ALA A 234 -28.78 -17.90 7.43
N LEU A 235 -28.46 -18.60 6.33
CA LEU A 235 -28.54 -20.06 6.25
C LEU A 235 -27.62 -20.72 7.31
N ALA A 236 -26.40 -20.24 7.47
CA ALA A 236 -25.46 -20.75 8.47
C ALA A 236 -26.00 -20.57 9.90
N ARG A 237 -26.59 -19.40 10.22
CA ARG A 237 -27.21 -19.17 11.53
C ARG A 237 -28.40 -20.10 11.77
N MET A 238 -29.28 -20.26 10.78
CA MET A 238 -30.44 -21.16 10.90
C MET A 238 -29.99 -22.62 11.01
N ALA A 239 -29.01 -23.03 10.21
CA ALA A 239 -28.43 -24.37 10.30
C ALA A 239 -27.84 -24.64 11.69
N ARG A 240 -27.08 -23.67 12.26
CA ARG A 240 -26.55 -23.79 13.62
C ARG A 240 -27.65 -23.98 14.66
N GLN A 241 -28.71 -23.17 14.58
CA GLN A 241 -29.87 -23.32 15.48
C GLN A 241 -30.58 -24.67 15.28
N GLY A 242 -30.74 -25.11 14.04
CA GLY A 242 -31.31 -26.43 13.74
C GLY A 242 -30.49 -27.56 14.34
N VAL A 243 -29.15 -27.48 14.22
CA VAL A 243 -28.24 -28.47 14.84
C VAL A 243 -28.33 -28.45 16.38
N GLN A 244 -28.44 -27.26 16.99
CA GLN A 244 -28.65 -27.13 18.45
C GLN A 244 -29.96 -27.78 18.88
N MET A 245 -31.04 -27.57 18.13
CA MET A 245 -32.35 -28.22 18.40
C MET A 245 -32.25 -29.75 18.19
N ALA A 246 -31.54 -30.21 17.16
CA ALA A 246 -31.35 -31.64 16.93
C ALA A 246 -30.58 -32.29 18.09
N VAL A 247 -29.48 -31.67 18.57
CA VAL A 247 -28.73 -32.18 19.73
C VAL A 247 -29.56 -32.15 20.99
N LEU A 248 -30.35 -31.11 21.21
CA LEU A 248 -31.31 -31.03 22.33
C LEU A 248 -32.36 -32.15 22.23
N GLY A 249 -32.93 -32.38 21.05
CA GLY A 249 -33.93 -33.42 20.80
C GLY A 249 -33.38 -34.84 21.02
N VAL A 250 -32.19 -35.13 20.45
CA VAL A 250 -31.49 -36.40 20.70
C VAL A 250 -31.17 -36.56 22.18
N GLY A 251 -30.70 -35.48 22.83
CA GLY A 251 -30.45 -35.48 24.28
C GLY A 251 -31.71 -35.79 25.10
N ALA A 252 -32.83 -35.19 24.71
CA ALA A 252 -34.12 -35.46 25.38
C ALA A 252 -34.55 -36.94 25.23
N LEU A 253 -34.38 -37.51 24.02
CA LEU A 253 -34.66 -38.95 23.79
C LEU A 253 -33.80 -39.85 24.69
N LEU A 254 -32.51 -39.54 24.84
CA LEU A 254 -31.58 -40.26 25.69
C LEU A 254 -31.95 -40.10 27.19
N VAL A 255 -32.43 -38.95 27.62
CA VAL A 255 -32.88 -38.71 28.99
C VAL A 255 -34.16 -39.51 29.28
N VAL A 256 -35.12 -39.54 28.32
CA VAL A 256 -36.34 -40.36 28.45
C VAL A 256 -36.01 -41.85 28.50
N GLY A 257 -34.99 -42.27 27.70
CA GLY A 257 -34.50 -43.66 27.72
C GLY A 257 -33.65 -44.02 28.97
N ALA A 258 -33.40 -43.08 29.86
CA ALA A 258 -32.50 -43.20 31.01
C ALA A 258 -31.01 -43.50 30.68
N ASP A 259 -30.60 -43.23 29.41
CA ASP A 259 -29.23 -43.41 28.93
C ASP A 259 -28.34 -42.18 29.20
N ALA A 260 -28.93 -41.02 29.50
CA ALA A 260 -28.22 -39.78 29.80
C ALA A 260 -28.92 -38.95 30.88
N SER A 261 -28.17 -38.07 31.57
CA SER A 261 -28.75 -37.15 32.55
C SER A 261 -29.28 -35.85 31.84
N PRO A 262 -30.26 -35.13 32.44
CA PRO A 262 -30.67 -33.81 31.96
C PRO A 262 -29.51 -32.82 31.89
N GLY A 263 -28.52 -32.91 32.80
CA GLY A 263 -27.33 -32.07 32.80
C GLY A 263 -26.47 -32.27 31.54
N ILE A 264 -26.27 -33.53 31.12
CA ILE A 264 -25.53 -33.87 29.90
C ILE A 264 -26.21 -33.25 28.66
N MET A 265 -27.53 -33.33 28.55
CA MET A 265 -28.30 -32.79 27.43
C MET A 265 -28.09 -31.27 27.32
N VAL A 266 -28.24 -30.52 28.41
CA VAL A 266 -28.10 -29.04 28.39
C VAL A 266 -26.65 -28.64 28.19
N ALA A 267 -25.70 -29.29 28.87
CA ALA A 267 -24.26 -28.99 28.72
C ALA A 267 -23.76 -29.24 27.30
N ALA A 268 -24.16 -30.34 26.67
CA ALA A 268 -23.81 -30.63 25.28
C ALA A 268 -24.35 -29.58 24.31
N THR A 269 -25.57 -29.06 24.52
CA THR A 269 -26.18 -28.02 23.71
C THR A 269 -25.40 -26.69 23.83
N ILE A 270 -24.95 -26.31 25.04
CA ILE A 270 -24.14 -25.12 25.28
C ILE A 270 -22.75 -25.27 24.62
N LEU A 271 -22.09 -26.41 24.80
CA LEU A 271 -20.80 -26.72 24.19
C LEU A 271 -20.86 -26.66 22.67
N LEU A 272 -21.92 -27.22 22.07
CA LEU A 272 -22.14 -27.17 20.62
C LEU A 272 -22.24 -25.73 20.12
N GLY A 273 -22.98 -24.88 20.82
CA GLY A 273 -23.08 -23.46 20.48
C GLY A 273 -21.71 -22.77 20.43
N ARG A 274 -20.84 -23.11 21.39
CA ARG A 274 -19.46 -22.62 21.41
C ARG A 274 -18.60 -23.21 20.31
N ALA A 275 -18.70 -24.51 20.07
CA ALA A 275 -17.96 -25.22 19.02
C ALA A 275 -18.21 -24.66 17.63
N LEU A 276 -19.48 -24.31 17.34
CA LEU A 276 -19.89 -23.83 16.00
C LEU A 276 -19.68 -22.32 15.78
N GLN A 277 -19.49 -21.54 16.84
CA GLN A 277 -19.34 -20.09 16.77
C GLN A 277 -18.16 -19.63 15.86
N PRO A 278 -16.95 -20.23 15.94
CA PRO A 278 -15.85 -19.83 15.07
C PRO A 278 -16.14 -20.08 13.58
N VAL A 279 -16.86 -21.15 13.24
CA VAL A 279 -17.24 -21.46 11.85
C VAL A 279 -18.15 -20.38 11.30
N GLU A 280 -19.17 -19.96 12.07
CA GLU A 280 -20.06 -18.87 11.69
C GLU A 280 -19.32 -17.54 11.52
N GLN A 281 -18.41 -17.22 12.44
CA GLN A 281 -17.57 -16.02 12.34
C GLN A 281 -16.65 -16.03 11.12
N LEU A 282 -16.10 -17.19 10.74
CA LEU A 282 -15.31 -17.33 9.52
C LEU A 282 -16.15 -17.11 8.27
N ILE A 283 -17.40 -17.62 8.22
CA ILE A 283 -18.32 -17.36 7.10
C ILE A 283 -18.62 -15.86 6.99
N ALA A 284 -18.93 -15.20 8.10
CA ALA A 284 -19.21 -13.77 8.13
C ALA A 284 -17.97 -12.90 7.77
N GLY A 285 -16.80 -13.30 8.24
CA GLY A 285 -15.50 -12.61 8.00
C GLY A 285 -14.76 -13.03 6.75
N TRP A 286 -15.32 -13.92 5.92
CA TRP A 286 -14.62 -14.55 4.78
C TRP A 286 -14.05 -13.52 3.79
N LYS A 287 -14.84 -12.48 3.49
CA LYS A 287 -14.39 -11.39 2.61
C LYS A 287 -13.13 -10.71 3.15
N GLN A 288 -13.08 -10.40 4.44
CA GLN A 288 -11.91 -9.74 5.06
C GLN A 288 -10.67 -10.63 4.96
N LEU A 289 -10.84 -11.96 5.09
CA LEU A 289 -9.76 -12.93 4.93
C LEU A 289 -9.22 -12.97 3.49
N LEU A 290 -10.11 -12.97 2.49
CA LEU A 290 -9.73 -12.93 1.08
C LEU A 290 -9.01 -11.61 0.74
N ASP A 291 -9.55 -10.47 1.19
CA ASP A 291 -8.96 -9.15 0.99
C ASP A 291 -7.54 -9.08 1.60
N ALA A 292 -7.38 -9.56 2.83
CA ALA A 292 -6.06 -9.63 3.50
C ALA A 292 -5.08 -10.56 2.76
N ARG A 293 -5.54 -11.73 2.29
CA ARG A 293 -4.71 -12.64 1.49
C ARG A 293 -4.29 -12.01 0.16
N GLY A 294 -5.22 -11.30 -0.51
CA GLY A 294 -4.94 -10.57 -1.74
C GLY A 294 -3.94 -9.43 -1.53
N ALA A 295 -4.11 -8.64 -0.46
CA ALA A 295 -3.20 -7.57 -0.07
C ALA A 295 -1.78 -8.12 0.21
N TRP A 296 -1.68 -9.20 0.97
CA TRP A 296 -0.39 -9.85 1.21
C TRP A 296 0.29 -10.33 -0.06
N ARG A 297 -0.45 -10.99 -0.97
CA ARG A 297 0.09 -11.45 -2.25
C ARG A 297 0.67 -10.30 -3.05
N ARG A 298 -0.06 -9.17 -3.16
CA ARG A 298 0.42 -7.98 -3.88
C ARG A 298 1.64 -7.33 -3.22
N LEU A 299 1.73 -7.34 -1.90
CA LEU A 299 2.91 -6.85 -1.18
C LEU A 299 4.14 -7.74 -1.39
N CYS A 300 3.93 -9.07 -1.50
CA CYS A 300 4.99 -10.04 -1.76
C CYS A 300 5.36 -10.20 -3.24
N GLU A 301 4.54 -9.68 -4.17
CA GLU A 301 4.90 -9.70 -5.59
C GLU A 301 6.20 -8.93 -5.79
N PRO A 302 7.27 -9.58 -6.31
CA PRO A 302 8.51 -8.90 -6.60
C PRO A 302 8.19 -7.77 -7.56
N GLY A 303 8.31 -6.55 -7.08
CA GLY A 303 8.20 -5.41 -7.95
C GLY A 303 9.35 -5.44 -8.93
N SER A 304 9.12 -4.91 -10.12
CA SER A 304 10.17 -4.43 -11.02
C SER A 304 10.89 -3.20 -10.41
N ALA A 305 10.97 -3.12 -9.08
CA ALA A 305 11.90 -2.22 -8.45
C ALA A 305 13.28 -2.61 -8.95
N PRO A 306 14.12 -1.65 -9.35
CA PRO A 306 15.50 -1.94 -9.61
C PRO A 306 15.97 -2.77 -8.42
N ARG A 307 16.50 -3.97 -8.71
CA ARG A 307 17.09 -4.81 -7.68
C ARG A 307 18.05 -3.90 -6.92
N SER A 308 17.77 -3.64 -5.65
CA SER A 308 18.82 -3.32 -4.72
C SER A 308 19.69 -4.58 -4.69
N SER A 309 20.45 -4.81 -5.79
CA SER A 309 21.65 -5.61 -5.74
C SER A 309 22.43 -5.01 -4.58
N ALA A 310 23.00 -5.84 -3.74
CA ALA A 310 23.94 -5.41 -2.71
C ALA A 310 24.80 -4.31 -3.35
N SER A 311 24.46 -3.04 -3.05
CA SER A 311 24.97 -1.92 -3.81
C SER A 311 26.44 -1.84 -3.50
N LEU A 312 27.29 -2.17 -4.50
CA LEU A 312 28.68 -1.75 -4.43
C LEU A 312 28.64 -0.24 -4.16
N ARG A 313 29.29 0.18 -3.09
CA ARG A 313 29.51 1.61 -2.85
C ARG A 313 30.44 2.11 -3.95
N LEU A 314 29.87 2.84 -4.88
CA LEU A 314 30.62 3.48 -5.94
C LEU A 314 31.21 4.79 -5.41
N PRO A 315 32.41 5.22 -5.89
CA PRO A 315 32.92 6.52 -5.55
C PRO A 315 31.99 7.63 -6.05
N ALA A 316 32.11 8.84 -5.48
CA ALA A 316 31.34 9.98 -5.92
C ALA A 316 31.56 10.22 -7.43
N PRO A 317 30.48 10.44 -8.21
CA PRO A 317 30.60 10.57 -9.66
C PRO A 317 31.32 11.87 -10.03
N ILE A 318 32.11 11.81 -11.12
CA ILE A 318 32.75 12.98 -11.74
C ILE A 318 31.88 13.60 -12.83
N GLY A 319 30.92 12.83 -13.40
CA GLY A 319 29.91 13.34 -14.31
C GLY A 319 30.09 12.96 -15.79
N ARG A 320 30.98 12.01 -16.15
CA ARG A 320 31.06 11.50 -17.52
C ARG A 320 29.83 10.65 -17.85
N LEU A 321 29.14 10.97 -18.94
CA LEU A 321 27.93 10.28 -19.36
C LEU A 321 28.15 9.54 -20.68
N ALA A 322 27.79 8.26 -20.74
CA ALA A 322 27.77 7.47 -21.96
C ALA A 322 26.38 6.85 -22.17
N VAL A 323 25.83 7.06 -23.35
CA VAL A 323 24.55 6.53 -23.81
C VAL A 323 24.82 5.60 -24.98
N GLU A 324 24.52 4.31 -24.84
CA GLU A 324 24.90 3.27 -25.79
C GLU A 324 23.67 2.57 -26.34
N ARG A 325 23.33 2.83 -27.60
CA ARG A 325 22.25 2.19 -28.36
C ARG A 325 20.94 2.02 -27.58
N VAL A 326 20.51 3.08 -26.89
CA VAL A 326 19.33 3.07 -26.05
C VAL A 326 18.06 2.94 -26.87
N VAL A 327 17.32 1.84 -26.62
CA VAL A 327 15.99 1.59 -27.17
C VAL A 327 14.97 1.62 -26.03
N PHE A 328 13.91 2.40 -26.17
CA PHE A 328 12.86 2.49 -25.17
C PHE A 328 11.44 2.54 -25.78
N GLY A 329 10.49 1.93 -25.12
CA GLY A 329 9.05 2.03 -25.44
C GLY A 329 8.23 1.64 -24.23
N HIS A 330 7.06 2.26 -24.08
CA HIS A 330 6.19 2.06 -22.92
C HIS A 330 5.54 0.66 -22.88
N ASP A 331 5.26 0.08 -24.04
CA ASP A 331 4.56 -1.19 -24.19
C ASP A 331 5.40 -2.11 -25.11
N PRO A 332 5.74 -3.35 -24.67
CA PRO A 332 6.48 -4.30 -25.48
C PRO A 332 5.87 -4.56 -26.85
N GLN A 333 4.54 -4.46 -26.98
CA GLN A 333 3.80 -4.72 -28.23
C GLN A 333 3.75 -3.50 -29.17
N ARG A 334 4.16 -2.31 -28.68
CA ARG A 334 4.16 -1.07 -29.49
C ARG A 334 5.56 -0.74 -30.02
N PRO A 335 5.65 0.00 -31.13
CA PRO A 335 6.93 0.48 -31.65
C PRO A 335 7.72 1.23 -30.57
N ALA A 336 9.04 1.10 -30.62
CA ALA A 336 9.92 1.82 -29.70
C ALA A 336 9.81 3.34 -29.95
N LEU A 337 9.74 4.11 -28.84
CA LEU A 337 9.76 5.56 -28.85
C LEU A 337 11.18 6.09 -29.11
N LEU A 338 12.19 5.46 -28.50
CA LEU A 338 13.60 5.72 -28.78
C LEU A 338 14.21 4.49 -29.47
N LYS A 339 15.00 4.72 -30.52
CA LYS A 339 15.41 3.69 -31.49
C LYS A 339 16.93 3.67 -31.64
N GLY A 340 17.68 3.32 -30.58
CA GLY A 340 19.12 3.17 -30.65
C GLY A 340 19.91 4.47 -30.50
N VAL A 341 19.47 5.36 -29.60
CA VAL A 341 20.15 6.62 -29.30
C VAL A 341 21.54 6.35 -28.69
N SER A 342 22.58 6.98 -29.23
CA SER A 342 23.97 6.86 -28.74
C SER A 342 24.69 8.20 -28.79
N PHE A 343 25.31 8.58 -27.67
CA PHE A 343 26.22 9.73 -27.56
C PHE A 343 27.03 9.64 -26.27
N THR A 344 28.10 10.43 -26.17
CA THR A 344 28.95 10.55 -24.98
C THR A 344 29.13 12.02 -24.63
N LEU A 345 29.24 12.31 -23.34
CA LEU A 345 29.57 13.65 -22.82
C LEU A 345 30.73 13.50 -21.84
N ALA A 346 31.72 14.36 -21.98
CA ALA A 346 32.78 14.48 -20.99
C ALA A 346 32.25 15.11 -19.69
N ALA A 347 32.97 14.89 -18.59
CA ALA A 347 32.65 15.56 -17.33
C ALA A 347 32.74 17.08 -17.49
N GLY A 348 31.70 17.82 -17.07
CA GLY A 348 31.63 19.27 -17.21
C GLY A 348 31.13 19.77 -18.57
N GLU A 349 30.86 18.90 -19.54
CA GLU A 349 30.33 19.26 -20.85
C GLU A 349 28.83 19.53 -20.78
N SER A 350 28.33 20.48 -21.60
CA SER A 350 26.92 20.82 -21.67
C SER A 350 26.30 20.44 -23.02
N LEU A 351 25.12 19.80 -22.97
CA LEU A 351 24.36 19.33 -24.14
C LEU A 351 22.98 19.97 -24.22
N GLY A 352 22.66 20.56 -25.36
CA GLY A 352 21.30 20.94 -25.73
C GLY A 352 20.59 19.83 -26.48
N LEU A 353 19.43 19.39 -26.00
CA LEU A 353 18.59 18.40 -26.69
C LEU A 353 17.39 19.09 -27.32
N ILE A 354 17.38 19.18 -28.66
CA ILE A 354 16.32 19.79 -29.43
C ILE A 354 15.57 18.77 -30.29
N GLY A 355 14.36 19.10 -30.72
CA GLY A 355 13.55 18.23 -31.59
C GLY A 355 12.05 18.53 -31.47
N ALA A 356 11.26 18.03 -32.37
CA ALA A 356 9.80 18.24 -32.39
C ALA A 356 9.12 17.72 -31.09
N SER A 357 7.94 18.23 -30.76
CA SER A 357 7.13 17.69 -29.69
C SER A 357 6.83 16.21 -29.98
N GLY A 358 6.91 15.35 -28.95
CA GLY A 358 6.72 13.90 -29.10
C GLY A 358 7.93 13.12 -29.63
N SER A 359 9.06 13.75 -29.98
CA SER A 359 10.27 13.05 -30.46
C SER A 359 10.96 12.17 -29.40
N GLY A 360 10.60 12.28 -28.12
CA GLY A 360 11.12 11.46 -27.03
C GLY A 360 12.14 12.17 -26.11
N LYS A 361 12.30 13.50 -26.19
CA LYS A 361 13.25 14.30 -25.38
C LYS A 361 13.09 14.09 -23.87
N THR A 362 11.89 14.35 -23.34
CA THR A 362 11.58 14.14 -21.92
C THR A 362 11.77 12.67 -21.48
N THR A 363 11.49 11.73 -22.39
CA THR A 363 11.71 10.30 -22.13
C THR A 363 13.20 10.00 -22.03
N LEU A 364 14.02 10.57 -22.93
CA LEU A 364 15.47 10.46 -22.88
C LEU A 364 16.01 11.09 -21.59
N ALA A 365 15.58 12.30 -21.23
CA ALA A 365 15.94 12.96 -19.97
C ALA A 365 15.69 12.05 -18.73
N ARG A 366 14.55 11.38 -18.68
CA ARG A 366 14.20 10.42 -17.61
C ARG A 366 15.08 9.17 -17.63
N LEU A 367 15.52 8.70 -18.79
CA LEU A 367 16.48 7.58 -18.91
C LEU A 367 17.87 7.98 -18.45
N LEU A 368 18.32 9.20 -18.77
CA LEU A 368 19.61 9.75 -18.35
C LEU A 368 19.71 9.90 -16.83
N LEU A 369 18.59 10.09 -16.16
CA LEU A 369 18.51 10.09 -14.69
C LEU A 369 18.27 8.68 -14.10
N GLY A 370 18.17 7.64 -14.95
CA GLY A 370 17.83 6.29 -14.54
C GLY A 370 16.44 6.14 -13.91
N LEU A 371 15.54 7.09 -14.12
CA LEU A 371 14.13 7.00 -13.69
C LEU A 371 13.37 5.93 -14.48
N ARG A 372 13.89 5.57 -15.66
CA ARG A 372 13.38 4.49 -16.51
C ARG A 372 14.51 3.59 -16.94
N THR A 373 14.19 2.32 -17.19
CA THR A 373 15.15 1.35 -17.75
C THR A 373 14.92 1.18 -19.23
N PRO A 374 15.96 1.22 -20.09
CA PRO A 374 15.81 0.96 -21.51
C PRO A 374 15.44 -0.52 -21.77
N ARG A 375 14.83 -0.82 -22.92
CA ARG A 375 14.61 -2.21 -23.39
C ARG A 375 15.90 -2.87 -23.81
N SER A 376 16.80 -2.12 -24.43
CA SER A 376 18.14 -2.51 -24.81
C SER A 376 19.06 -1.29 -24.82
N GLY A 377 20.35 -1.52 -24.77
CA GLY A 377 21.34 -0.49 -24.57
C GLY A 377 21.55 -0.15 -23.10
N SER A 378 22.40 0.82 -22.81
CA SER A 378 22.72 1.25 -21.44
C SER A 378 22.93 2.76 -21.35
N VAL A 379 22.70 3.33 -20.17
CA VAL A 379 23.08 4.68 -19.78
C VAL A 379 24.06 4.55 -18.63
N ARG A 380 25.27 5.03 -18.81
CA ARG A 380 26.34 4.90 -17.83
C ARG A 380 26.80 6.27 -17.34
N LEU A 381 26.92 6.40 -16.05
CA LEU A 381 27.55 7.52 -15.36
C LEU A 381 28.88 7.02 -14.80
N ASP A 382 30.00 7.57 -15.28
CA ASP A 382 31.35 7.16 -14.92
C ASP A 382 31.56 5.63 -15.06
N ASP A 383 31.21 5.09 -16.22
CA ASP A 383 31.25 3.67 -16.61
C ASP A 383 30.29 2.73 -15.87
N ALA A 384 29.63 3.18 -14.81
CA ALA A 384 28.62 2.40 -14.09
C ALA A 384 27.20 2.66 -14.67
N ASP A 385 26.42 1.59 -14.87
CA ASP A 385 25.03 1.71 -15.33
C ASP A 385 24.21 2.50 -14.30
N ILE A 386 23.60 3.61 -14.72
CA ILE A 386 22.86 4.52 -13.84
C ILE A 386 21.64 3.85 -13.19
N ALA A 387 21.12 2.79 -13.78
CA ALA A 387 20.04 2.00 -13.20
C ALA A 387 20.48 1.12 -12.02
N GLN A 388 21.78 0.84 -11.89
CA GLN A 388 22.36 0.01 -10.83
C GLN A 388 22.86 0.82 -9.63
N TRP A 389 22.97 2.15 -9.77
CA TRP A 389 23.36 3.02 -8.68
C TRP A 389 22.33 3.00 -7.55
N ASN A 390 22.85 3.04 -6.31
CA ASN A 390 22.00 3.29 -5.14
C ASN A 390 21.45 4.72 -5.21
N ARG A 391 20.13 4.85 -5.21
CA ARG A 391 19.45 6.16 -5.34
C ARG A 391 19.75 7.12 -4.20
N HIS A 392 19.99 6.61 -2.99
CA HIS A 392 20.36 7.44 -1.84
C HIS A 392 21.77 8.00 -1.98
N GLU A 393 22.69 7.27 -2.60
CA GLU A 393 24.07 7.71 -2.82
C GLU A 393 24.18 8.60 -4.07
N LEU A 394 23.47 8.27 -5.13
CA LEU A 394 23.49 9.04 -6.38
C LEU A 394 22.71 10.35 -6.30
N GLY A 395 21.59 10.37 -5.56
CA GLY A 395 20.68 11.52 -5.49
C GLY A 395 21.32 12.87 -5.19
N PRO A 396 22.25 12.98 -4.21
CA PRO A 396 22.97 14.22 -3.94
C PRO A 396 23.77 14.76 -5.12
N HIS A 397 24.22 13.89 -6.02
CA HIS A 397 25.04 14.23 -7.20
C HIS A 397 24.22 14.49 -8.47
N LEU A 398 22.89 14.32 -8.41
CA LEU A 398 21.97 14.61 -9.52
C LEU A 398 21.19 15.91 -9.28
N GLY A 399 21.12 16.73 -10.33
CA GLY A 399 20.19 17.86 -10.43
C GLY A 399 19.08 17.54 -11.43
N TYR A 400 17.82 17.73 -11.05
CA TYR A 400 16.70 17.52 -11.97
C TYR A 400 15.64 18.59 -11.86
N LEU A 401 15.38 19.25 -12.96
CA LEU A 401 14.22 20.14 -13.15
C LEU A 401 13.26 19.47 -14.13
N PRO A 402 12.12 18.94 -13.67
CA PRO A 402 11.10 18.36 -14.55
C PRO A 402 10.31 19.44 -15.30
N GLN A 403 9.69 19.07 -16.41
CA GLN A 403 8.81 19.94 -17.18
C GLN A 403 7.61 20.45 -16.37
N GLU A 404 6.96 19.57 -15.58
CA GLU A 404 5.92 19.94 -14.61
C GLU A 404 6.54 20.02 -13.21
N VAL A 405 6.63 21.23 -12.68
CA VAL A 405 7.15 21.47 -11.32
C VAL A 405 6.06 21.26 -10.27
N ALA A 406 6.32 20.36 -9.32
CA ALA A 406 5.53 20.20 -8.11
C ALA A 406 6.39 20.45 -6.87
N PHE A 407 5.77 21.00 -5.83
CA PHE A 407 6.37 21.16 -4.51
C PHE A 407 5.70 20.23 -3.51
N PHE A 408 6.44 19.92 -2.46
CA PHE A 408 5.96 19.16 -1.32
C PHE A 408 5.34 20.09 -0.29
N ASP A 409 4.43 19.59 0.54
CA ASP A 409 3.85 20.30 1.68
C ASP A 409 4.94 20.53 2.76
N ALA A 410 5.77 21.52 2.50
CA ALA A 410 6.95 21.85 3.29
C ALA A 410 7.36 23.31 3.00
N THR A 411 8.27 23.87 3.80
CA THR A 411 8.78 25.22 3.57
C THR A 411 9.59 25.32 2.28
N VAL A 412 9.82 26.54 1.80
CA VAL A 412 10.73 26.80 0.66
C VAL A 412 12.11 26.20 0.94
N ALA A 413 12.66 26.46 2.16
CA ALA A 413 13.97 25.92 2.56
C ALA A 413 14.00 24.39 2.51
N GLN A 414 12.99 23.71 3.06
CA GLN A 414 12.88 22.25 3.03
C GLN A 414 12.71 21.71 1.60
N ASN A 415 11.95 22.39 0.74
CA ASN A 415 11.81 22.01 -0.65
C ASN A 415 13.14 22.11 -1.41
N ILE A 416 13.92 23.18 -1.21
CA ILE A 416 15.26 23.34 -1.80
C ILE A 416 16.22 22.29 -1.23
N ALA A 417 16.21 22.03 0.08
CA ALA A 417 17.00 20.99 0.74
C ALA A 417 16.54 19.55 0.41
N ARG A 418 15.57 19.38 -0.52
CA ARG A 418 15.07 18.08 -0.98
C ARG A 418 14.49 17.22 0.15
N LEU A 419 13.84 17.86 1.14
CA LEU A 419 13.31 17.26 2.38
C LEU A 419 14.38 16.61 3.29
N GLY A 420 15.66 16.91 3.05
CA GLY A 420 16.77 16.51 3.92
C GLY A 420 16.98 17.51 5.08
N ALA A 421 18.10 17.34 5.79
CA ALA A 421 18.52 18.34 6.78
C ALA A 421 18.75 19.70 6.10
N VAL A 422 18.18 20.76 6.67
CA VAL A 422 18.31 22.12 6.13
C VAL A 422 19.64 22.71 6.60
N ASP A 423 20.54 22.93 5.65
CA ASP A 423 21.72 23.78 5.81
C ASP A 423 21.40 25.13 5.16
N ASP A 424 21.15 26.16 5.96
CA ASP A 424 20.74 27.48 5.50
C ASP A 424 21.74 28.06 4.50
N ALA A 425 23.03 27.89 4.74
CA ALA A 425 24.07 28.39 3.85
C ALA A 425 24.03 27.69 2.47
N ALA A 426 23.82 26.37 2.45
CA ALA A 426 23.69 25.62 1.21
C ALA A 426 22.39 25.94 0.47
N VAL A 427 21.27 26.13 1.18
CA VAL A 427 19.98 26.53 0.62
C VAL A 427 20.07 27.93 0.00
N ILE A 428 20.65 28.90 0.71
CA ILE A 428 20.83 30.27 0.20
C ILE A 428 21.74 30.27 -1.02
N ARG A 429 22.86 29.56 -0.99
CA ARG A 429 23.75 29.43 -2.17
C ARG A 429 23.00 28.85 -3.38
N ALA A 430 22.21 27.79 -3.19
CA ALA A 430 21.43 27.21 -4.28
C ALA A 430 20.37 28.19 -4.82
N ALA A 431 19.72 28.95 -3.95
CA ALA A 431 18.76 29.99 -4.33
C ALA A 431 19.43 31.15 -5.10
N GLN A 432 20.64 31.57 -4.68
CA GLN A 432 21.42 32.60 -5.38
C GLN A 432 21.85 32.11 -6.78
N LEU A 433 22.35 30.87 -6.89
CA LEU A 433 22.68 30.24 -8.18
C LEU A 433 21.50 30.21 -9.15
N ALA A 434 20.30 29.94 -8.64
CA ALA A 434 19.07 29.92 -9.42
C ALA A 434 18.44 31.32 -9.60
N GLN A 435 19.06 32.38 -9.07
CA GLN A 435 18.49 33.72 -9.03
C GLN A 435 17.08 33.75 -8.39
N ALA A 436 16.86 32.89 -7.41
CA ALA A 436 15.60 32.74 -6.68
C ALA A 436 15.62 33.48 -5.33
N HIS A 437 16.79 33.89 -4.82
CA HIS A 437 16.96 34.46 -3.49
C HIS A 437 16.04 35.66 -3.25
N GLU A 438 16.12 36.68 -4.10
CA GLU A 438 15.29 37.88 -4.01
C GLU A 438 13.79 37.58 -4.15
N VAL A 439 13.47 36.62 -5.01
CA VAL A 439 12.09 36.16 -5.18
C VAL A 439 11.56 35.51 -3.90
N ILE A 440 12.38 34.71 -3.23
CA ILE A 440 12.02 34.04 -1.98
C ILE A 440 11.87 35.05 -0.86
N LEU A 441 12.76 36.06 -0.75
CA LEU A 441 12.65 37.10 0.28
C LEU A 441 11.37 37.94 0.17
N ARG A 442 10.78 38.05 -1.02
CA ARG A 442 9.50 38.74 -1.24
C ARG A 442 8.27 37.89 -0.88
N LEU A 443 8.43 36.62 -0.57
CA LEU A 443 7.33 35.77 -0.08
C LEU A 443 6.98 36.15 1.37
N PRO A 444 5.75 35.92 1.82
CA PRO A 444 5.25 36.37 3.13
C PRO A 444 6.13 36.00 4.33
N GLN A 445 6.77 34.83 4.29
CA GLN A 445 7.64 34.29 5.33
C GLN A 445 9.05 33.94 4.78
N GLY A 446 9.43 34.49 3.61
CA GLY A 446 10.71 34.17 2.97
C GLY A 446 10.92 32.67 2.78
N TYR A 447 12.03 32.15 3.30
CA TYR A 447 12.38 30.73 3.22
C TYR A 447 11.49 29.80 4.05
N ASP A 448 10.77 30.32 5.05
CA ASP A 448 9.83 29.56 5.88
C ASP A 448 8.42 29.53 5.28
N THR A 449 8.20 30.16 4.14
CA THR A 449 6.92 30.11 3.44
C THR A 449 6.56 28.67 3.06
N MET A 450 5.36 28.23 3.46
CA MET A 450 4.84 26.90 3.12
C MET A 450 4.46 26.82 1.64
N LEU A 451 4.88 25.74 0.99
CA LEU A 451 4.55 25.38 -0.39
C LEU A 451 3.73 24.07 -0.42
N GLY A 452 3.34 23.63 -1.60
CA GLY A 452 2.53 22.41 -1.80
C GLY A 452 1.04 22.70 -1.85
N ASP A 453 0.20 21.69 -1.62
CA ASP A 453 -1.27 21.80 -1.71
C ASP A 453 -1.84 22.66 -0.56
N ALA A 454 -1.16 22.72 0.57
CA ALA A 454 -1.53 23.55 1.73
C ALA A 454 -0.88 24.94 1.74
N GLY A 455 0.01 25.23 0.78
CA GLY A 455 0.83 26.43 0.73
C GLY A 455 0.28 27.54 -0.17
N ILE A 456 1.09 28.59 -0.32
CA ILE A 456 0.74 29.71 -1.19
C ILE A 456 0.86 29.34 -2.67
N ALA A 457 -0.01 29.94 -3.50
CA ALA A 457 0.10 29.84 -4.95
C ALA A 457 1.26 30.70 -5.45
N LEU A 458 2.27 30.06 -6.04
CA LEU A 458 3.39 30.73 -6.71
C LEU A 458 3.05 31.03 -8.17
N SER A 459 3.56 32.15 -8.70
CA SER A 459 3.56 32.40 -10.15
C SER A 459 4.40 31.34 -10.89
N GLY A 460 4.18 31.17 -12.19
CA GLY A 460 4.95 30.21 -13.01
C GLY A 460 6.46 30.45 -12.92
N GLY A 461 6.90 31.72 -13.01
CA GLY A 461 8.31 32.09 -12.91
C GLY A 461 8.91 31.87 -11.52
N GLN A 462 8.18 32.21 -10.45
CA GLN A 462 8.62 31.93 -9.08
C GLN A 462 8.78 30.43 -8.85
N ARG A 463 7.80 29.64 -9.31
CA ARG A 463 7.81 28.19 -9.25
C ARG A 463 9.04 27.61 -9.94
N GLN A 464 9.33 28.08 -11.14
CA GLN A 464 10.47 27.63 -11.93
C GLN A 464 11.82 27.95 -11.27
N ARG A 465 11.99 29.19 -10.78
CA ARG A 465 13.25 29.61 -10.09
C ARG A 465 13.48 28.81 -8.81
N ILE A 466 12.47 28.60 -7.96
CA ILE A 466 12.60 27.80 -6.73
C ILE A 466 12.88 26.32 -7.06
N ALA A 467 12.25 25.78 -8.10
CA ALA A 467 12.53 24.41 -8.56
C ALA A 467 13.93 24.26 -9.13
N LEU A 468 14.44 25.28 -9.81
CA LEU A 468 15.84 25.34 -10.25
C LEU A 468 16.79 25.35 -9.05
N ALA A 469 16.52 26.14 -8.00
CA ALA A 469 17.30 26.13 -6.77
C ALA A 469 17.34 24.72 -6.14
N ARG A 470 16.21 24.01 -6.10
CA ARG A 470 16.13 22.61 -5.65
C ARG A 470 16.99 21.69 -6.52
N ALA A 471 17.01 21.90 -7.84
CA ALA A 471 17.81 21.10 -8.76
C ALA A 471 19.32 21.34 -8.55
N LEU A 472 19.74 22.55 -8.18
CA LEU A 472 21.14 22.98 -8.01
C LEU A 472 21.67 22.73 -6.59
N HIS A 473 20.80 22.40 -5.63
CA HIS A 473 21.21 22.15 -4.24
C HIS A 473 22.17 20.97 -4.13
N GLY A 474 23.26 21.13 -3.36
CA GLY A 474 24.25 20.10 -3.10
C GLY A 474 25.37 20.00 -4.18
N ALA A 475 25.49 20.99 -5.08
CA ALA A 475 26.50 21.01 -6.15
C ALA A 475 26.52 19.72 -7.01
N PRO A 476 25.41 19.41 -7.69
CA PRO A 476 25.28 18.16 -8.47
C PRO A 476 26.32 18.07 -9.59
N LYS A 477 26.73 16.83 -9.92
CA LYS A 477 27.69 16.53 -10.99
C LYS A 477 27.01 16.29 -12.35
N LEU A 478 25.78 15.81 -12.34
CA LEU A 478 24.94 15.67 -13.53
C LEU A 478 23.65 16.44 -13.32
N VAL A 479 23.37 17.41 -14.19
CA VAL A 479 22.16 18.24 -14.14
C VAL A 479 21.35 18.04 -15.40
N VAL A 480 20.08 17.70 -15.25
CA VAL A 480 19.12 17.55 -16.38
C VAL A 480 17.98 18.52 -16.19
N LEU A 481 17.81 19.44 -17.13
CA LEU A 481 16.78 20.49 -17.12
C LEU A 481 15.83 20.25 -18.29
N ASP A 482 14.55 19.97 -18.00
CA ASP A 482 13.52 19.70 -19.01
C ASP A 482 12.64 20.94 -19.18
N GLU A 483 12.82 21.66 -20.29
CA GLU A 483 12.17 22.94 -20.61
C GLU A 483 12.31 23.99 -19.49
N PRO A 484 13.56 24.30 -19.06
CA PRO A 484 13.78 25.19 -17.91
C PRO A 484 13.36 26.64 -18.16
N ASP A 485 13.19 27.02 -19.39
CA ASP A 485 12.79 28.35 -19.87
C ASP A 485 11.27 28.51 -20.01
N ALA A 486 10.48 27.48 -19.71
CA ALA A 486 9.03 27.58 -19.69
C ALA A 486 8.56 28.56 -18.61
N HIS A 487 7.66 29.46 -18.95
CA HIS A 487 7.07 30.47 -18.06
C HIS A 487 8.06 31.52 -17.49
N LEU A 488 9.29 31.62 -18.01
CA LEU A 488 10.24 32.65 -17.61
C LEU A 488 10.05 33.94 -18.46
N ASP A 489 10.13 35.07 -17.79
CA ASP A 489 10.29 36.38 -18.37
C ASP A 489 11.76 36.64 -18.81
N ALA A 490 12.06 37.80 -19.34
CA ALA A 490 13.40 38.16 -19.78
C ALA A 490 14.43 38.13 -18.64
N GLU A 491 14.04 38.54 -17.43
CA GLU A 491 14.87 38.47 -16.23
C GLU A 491 15.14 37.01 -15.83
N GLY A 492 14.12 36.17 -15.83
CA GLY A 492 14.24 34.73 -15.56
C GLY A 492 15.11 34.00 -16.58
N GLU A 493 15.03 34.37 -17.86
CA GLU A 493 15.90 33.82 -18.90
C GLU A 493 17.37 34.23 -18.70
N ALA A 494 17.62 35.49 -18.34
CA ALA A 494 18.97 35.94 -18.00
C ALA A 494 19.53 35.23 -16.76
N ALA A 495 18.66 35.01 -15.75
CA ALA A 495 18.98 34.24 -14.54
C ALA A 495 19.37 32.80 -14.87
N LEU A 496 18.60 32.13 -15.73
CA LEU A 496 18.87 30.76 -16.18
C LEU A 496 20.21 30.65 -16.92
N LYS A 497 20.50 31.61 -17.83
CA LYS A 497 21.78 31.69 -18.54
C LYS A 497 22.97 31.88 -17.59
N ALA A 498 22.80 32.70 -16.55
CA ALA A 498 23.81 32.89 -15.52
C ALA A 498 24.04 31.60 -14.71
N ALA A 499 22.97 30.90 -14.32
CA ALA A 499 23.03 29.62 -13.62
C ALA A 499 23.77 28.54 -14.45
N LEU A 500 23.48 28.45 -15.75
CA LEU A 500 24.17 27.51 -16.64
C LEU A 500 25.68 27.78 -16.74
N ARG A 501 26.09 29.05 -16.83
CA ARG A 501 27.51 29.43 -16.83
C ARG A 501 28.21 29.04 -15.54
N MET A 502 27.56 29.25 -14.38
CA MET A 502 28.12 28.87 -13.08
C MET A 502 28.21 27.36 -12.92
N LEU A 503 27.21 26.59 -13.38
CA LEU A 503 27.25 25.13 -13.35
C LEU A 503 28.44 24.59 -14.18
N LYS A 504 28.65 25.15 -15.37
CA LYS A 504 29.79 24.82 -16.21
C LYS A 504 31.11 25.15 -15.53
N GLY A 505 31.20 26.35 -14.91
CA GLY A 505 32.40 26.73 -14.13
C GLY A 505 32.71 25.81 -12.96
N ASN A 506 31.67 25.17 -12.36
CA ASN A 506 31.79 24.20 -11.29
C ASN A 506 32.04 22.76 -11.78
N GLY A 507 32.23 22.55 -13.09
CA GLY A 507 32.50 21.26 -13.68
C GLY A 507 31.32 20.29 -13.69
N ALA A 508 30.07 20.79 -13.61
CA ALA A 508 28.88 19.97 -13.72
C ALA A 508 28.56 19.65 -15.19
N THR A 509 28.26 18.40 -15.49
CA THR A 509 27.70 17.99 -16.80
C THR A 509 26.25 18.38 -16.87
N VAL A 510 25.86 19.17 -17.88
CA VAL A 510 24.54 19.76 -17.95
C VAL A 510 23.82 19.33 -19.23
N ILE A 511 22.58 18.87 -19.10
CA ILE A 511 21.74 18.54 -20.26
C ILE A 511 20.49 19.40 -20.17
N VAL A 512 20.25 20.17 -21.23
CA VAL A 512 19.08 21.07 -21.34
C VAL A 512 18.19 20.59 -22.48
N VAL A 513 16.98 20.21 -22.17
CA VAL A 513 15.92 19.98 -23.17
C VAL A 513 15.20 21.30 -23.39
N GLY A 514 15.18 21.79 -24.63
CA GLY A 514 14.52 23.07 -24.91
C GLY A 514 14.38 23.37 -26.40
N HIS A 515 13.84 24.54 -26.70
CA HIS A 515 13.58 24.98 -28.06
C HIS A 515 14.11 26.38 -28.37
N ARG A 516 14.49 27.18 -27.36
CA ARG A 516 14.92 28.57 -27.57
C ARG A 516 16.39 28.63 -27.98
N ALA A 517 16.62 29.20 -29.18
CA ALA A 517 17.98 29.31 -29.73
C ALA A 517 18.96 30.06 -28.81
N GLY A 518 18.51 31.13 -28.14
CA GLY A 518 19.36 31.93 -27.24
C GLY A 518 19.81 31.21 -25.97
N LEU A 519 19.13 30.12 -25.55
CA LEU A 519 19.55 29.26 -24.50
C LEU A 519 20.50 28.17 -25.02
N MET A 520 20.18 27.58 -26.16
CA MET A 520 21.00 26.54 -26.80
C MET A 520 22.40 27.02 -27.15
N ALA A 521 22.54 28.25 -27.62
CA ALA A 521 23.83 28.89 -27.94
C ALA A 521 24.78 29.08 -26.74
N GLN A 522 24.34 28.82 -25.50
CA GLN A 522 25.20 28.86 -24.30
C GLN A 522 25.83 27.48 -23.97
N LEU A 523 25.44 26.44 -24.70
CA LEU A 523 25.86 25.06 -24.47
C LEU A 523 27.02 24.70 -25.40
N ASP A 524 27.76 23.63 -25.07
CA ASP A 524 28.92 23.20 -25.88
C ASP A 524 28.48 22.43 -27.12
N THR A 525 27.48 21.58 -26.96
CA THR A 525 27.04 20.62 -27.97
C THR A 525 25.53 20.65 -28.09
N ILE A 526 25.01 20.50 -29.30
CA ILE A 526 23.58 20.35 -29.59
C ILE A 526 23.33 18.99 -30.22
N ALA A 527 22.32 18.29 -29.71
CA ALA A 527 21.80 17.03 -30.26
C ALA A 527 20.37 17.20 -30.79
N VAL A 528 20.13 16.77 -32.02
CA VAL A 528 18.83 16.84 -32.67
C VAL A 528 18.14 15.49 -32.63
N LEU A 529 17.05 15.37 -31.87
CA LEU A 529 16.24 14.16 -31.79
C LEU A 529 15.02 14.25 -32.72
N LYS A 530 14.91 13.33 -33.65
CA LYS A 530 13.78 13.23 -34.58
C LYS A 530 13.28 11.78 -34.64
N ASP A 531 11.99 11.59 -34.49
CA ASP A 531 11.30 10.27 -34.59
C ASP A 531 11.94 9.15 -33.75
N GLY A 532 12.50 9.53 -32.59
CA GLY A 532 13.15 8.62 -31.64
C GLY A 532 14.60 8.25 -32.00
N THR A 533 15.19 8.91 -33.01
CA THR A 533 16.59 8.72 -33.42
C THR A 533 17.37 10.02 -33.29
N LEU A 534 18.66 9.91 -32.97
CA LEU A 534 19.58 11.04 -32.99
C LEU A 534 20.01 11.30 -34.45
N GLN A 535 19.63 12.46 -34.99
CA GLN A 535 19.92 12.81 -36.38
C GLN A 535 21.27 13.52 -36.55
N ALA A 536 21.59 14.38 -35.61
CA ALA A 536 22.85 15.13 -35.59
C ALA A 536 23.28 15.42 -34.18
N ILE A 537 24.57 15.48 -33.97
CA ILE A 537 25.23 15.98 -32.74
C ILE A 537 26.45 16.77 -33.18
N GLY A 538 26.62 18.00 -32.66
CA GLY A 538 27.72 18.87 -33.02
C GLY A 538 27.83 20.10 -32.12
N PRO A 539 28.81 20.94 -32.28
CA PRO A 539 28.96 22.21 -31.56
C PRO A 539 27.70 23.09 -31.66
N ALA A 540 27.43 23.84 -30.58
CA ALA A 540 26.26 24.74 -30.49
C ALA A 540 26.36 25.98 -31.39
#